data_281efdc0d30a83e41c55dc65228b8543
#
_entry.id   281efdc0d30a83e41c55dc65228b8543
#
_cell.length_a   1.000
_cell.length_b   1.000
_cell.length_c   1.000
_cell.angle_alpha   90.00
_cell.angle_beta   90.00
_cell.angle_gamma   90.00
#
_symmetry.space_group_name_H-M   'P 1'
#
loop_
_entity.id
_entity.type
_entity.pdbx_description
1 polymer ?
#
loop_
_entity_poly.entity_id
_entity_poly.type
_entity_poly.pdbx_seq_one_letter_code
_entity_poly.pdbx_strand_id
1 'polypeptide(L)'
;MKVQFIGATHEVTGSCTLLEVSGRYYLVDCGMEQGEDIFQNVPLPVPANAIEAVFLTHAHIDHSGMLPKLCKDGFRGQIYATEATCNLCRIMLMDSAHIQESEAQWRTRKAERAGERAVEPVYDTNDAAAALRLLRPCQYNAAVQAAEGIIIRMTDIGHLLGSAAIEMWLTEGKQTRKIVFSGDVGNVNQPLLRNPQPVAETEYLVIESTYGDRLHPKERGDVVGELAACIQRALDRGGNLVIPAFSVGRTQEMLYAIREIKQRGLVTGHDHFPVYVDSPLAVEATGIFLQCDPADFDDETRAILKQGVNPIWFDGLKLAVSSDESKIINTDPQPKVILSASGMCEAGRIRHHLKHNLWRRENIILFVGYQAEGSLGWKLENGAKSVKLFGEDIAVNAEIAMLHGTSGHADKEGLLAWLAGFREKPKMVFVNHGDDSSCKAFCATLKSMGYRADAPYSGTEYDLITGKLTTYTEGVKIDRAAAFKGTQRARQIYEDMVAAAEALLALVKTRRGNTNKDNAKLTGQIVSLIEKWKK
;
A
#
# COMPACT_ATOMS: atom_id res chain seq x y z
N MET A 1 31.18 5.66 -6.02
CA MET A 1 29.82 5.01 -5.92
C MET A 1 29.12 5.52 -4.69
N LYS A 2 27.87 5.97 -4.81
CA LYS A 2 27.12 6.45 -3.66
C LYS A 2 25.71 5.91 -3.68
N VAL A 3 25.10 5.82 -2.50
CA VAL A 3 23.69 5.54 -2.29
C VAL A 3 23.07 6.69 -1.50
N GLN A 4 21.96 7.25 -2.00
CA GLN A 4 21.20 8.29 -1.33
C GLN A 4 19.75 7.87 -1.19
N PHE A 5 19.22 8.00 0.02
CA PHE A 5 17.85 7.65 0.37
C PHE A 5 16.94 8.85 0.09
N ILE A 6 15.93 8.68 -0.76
CA ILE A 6 15.03 9.77 -1.18
C ILE A 6 13.65 9.59 -0.56
N GLY A 7 13.06 8.39 -0.67
CA GLY A 7 11.71 8.12 -0.20
C GLY A 7 11.57 6.82 0.57
N ALA A 8 10.38 6.59 1.13
CA ALA A 8 10.07 5.55 2.10
C ALA A 8 11.02 5.54 3.32
N THR A 9 11.53 6.71 3.69
CA THR A 9 12.46 6.91 4.79
C THR A 9 11.69 7.25 6.05
N HIS A 10 11.60 6.30 7.00
CA HIS A 10 10.72 6.39 8.18
C HIS A 10 9.22 6.51 7.84
N GLU A 11 8.86 6.04 6.63
CA GLU A 11 7.51 5.96 6.08
C GLU A 11 7.39 4.68 5.25
N VAL A 12 6.14 4.20 5.04
CA VAL A 12 5.86 2.93 4.33
C VAL A 12 5.50 3.13 2.86
N THR A 13 5.59 4.35 2.31
CA THR A 13 5.24 4.64 0.92
C THR A 13 6.26 5.54 0.26
N GLY A 14 6.25 5.59 -1.08
CA GLY A 14 7.13 6.44 -1.86
C GLY A 14 8.56 5.91 -2.02
N SER A 15 8.75 4.58 -2.05
CA SER A 15 10.08 3.96 -2.16
C SER A 15 10.89 4.53 -3.32
N CYS A 16 12.04 5.13 -3.01
CA CYS A 16 12.95 5.70 -4.00
C CYS A 16 14.36 5.82 -3.42
N THR A 17 15.32 5.15 -4.05
CA THR A 17 16.74 5.24 -3.68
C THR A 17 17.57 5.61 -4.89
N LEU A 18 18.41 6.65 -4.78
CA LEU A 18 19.31 7.09 -5.82
C LEU A 18 20.68 6.44 -5.67
N LEU A 19 21.20 5.91 -6.74
CA LEU A 19 22.58 5.42 -6.88
C LEU A 19 23.38 6.32 -7.81
N GLU A 20 24.61 6.65 -7.42
CA GLU A 20 25.60 7.27 -8.28
C GLU A 20 26.76 6.29 -8.51
N VAL A 21 27.03 5.95 -9.77
CA VAL A 21 28.13 5.07 -10.17
C VAL A 21 28.86 5.69 -11.35
N SER A 22 30.15 5.96 -11.19
CA SER A 22 30.96 6.61 -12.23
C SER A 22 30.36 7.94 -12.77
N GLY A 23 29.73 8.73 -11.90
CA GLY A 23 29.09 10.00 -12.25
C GLY A 23 27.77 9.85 -13.03
N ARG A 24 27.20 8.66 -13.12
CA ARG A 24 25.89 8.36 -13.70
C ARG A 24 24.88 8.01 -12.62
N TYR A 25 23.61 8.29 -12.85
CA TYR A 25 22.55 8.16 -11.85
C TYR A 25 21.54 7.10 -12.20
N TYR A 26 21.12 6.34 -11.19
CA TYR A 26 20.19 5.22 -11.29
C TYR A 26 19.21 5.25 -10.14
N LEU A 27 18.01 4.74 -10.32
CA LEU A 27 17.04 4.59 -9.23
C LEU A 27 16.77 3.12 -8.93
N VAL A 28 16.58 2.83 -7.66
CA VAL A 28 15.90 1.62 -7.22
C VAL A 28 14.55 2.05 -6.67
N ASP A 29 13.48 1.59 -7.33
CA ASP A 29 12.11 2.03 -7.21
C ASP A 29 11.91 3.53 -7.56
N CYS A 30 10.67 3.88 -7.83
CA CYS A 30 10.20 5.23 -8.08
C CYS A 30 8.73 5.29 -7.67
N GLY A 31 8.51 5.25 -6.37
CA GLY A 31 7.21 5.06 -5.75
C GLY A 31 6.44 6.35 -5.56
N MET A 32 5.12 6.21 -5.44
CA MET A 32 4.22 7.28 -5.07
C MET A 32 3.96 7.27 -3.57
N GLU A 33 4.08 8.42 -2.96
CA GLU A 33 3.64 8.63 -1.58
C GLU A 33 2.12 8.49 -1.49
N GLN A 34 1.66 7.75 -0.49
CA GLN A 34 0.25 7.50 -0.23
C GLN A 34 -0.09 7.85 1.21
N GLY A 35 -1.14 8.64 1.39
CA GLY A 35 -1.52 9.12 2.70
C GLY A 35 -0.92 10.48 3.03
N GLU A 36 -0.66 10.70 4.30
CA GLU A 36 -0.10 11.95 4.80
C GLU A 36 1.35 11.73 5.26
N ASP A 37 2.29 12.41 4.63
CA ASP A 37 3.68 12.37 5.03
C ASP A 37 3.89 12.89 6.46
N ILE A 38 4.75 12.23 7.21
CA ILE A 38 5.13 12.63 8.57
C ILE A 38 6.40 13.46 8.54
N PHE A 39 7.31 13.14 7.62
CA PHE A 39 8.59 13.82 7.44
C PHE A 39 8.68 14.52 6.09
N GLN A 40 9.52 15.55 6.03
CA GLN A 40 9.82 16.21 4.77
C GLN A 40 10.78 15.34 3.95
N ASN A 41 10.36 14.94 2.75
CA ASN A 41 11.19 14.25 1.80
C ASN A 41 11.91 15.25 0.88
N VAL A 42 13.20 15.00 0.60
CA VAL A 42 13.96 15.81 -0.36
C VAL A 42 13.53 15.45 -1.79
N PRO A 43 13.44 16.43 -2.70
CA PRO A 43 13.22 16.14 -4.11
C PRO A 43 14.43 15.40 -4.68
N LEU A 44 14.22 14.72 -5.81
CA LEU A 44 15.30 14.07 -6.54
C LEU A 44 16.39 15.12 -6.85
N PRO A 45 17.65 14.91 -6.43
CA PRO A 45 18.70 15.95 -6.52
C PRO A 45 19.24 16.13 -7.94
N VAL A 46 18.80 15.32 -8.88
CA VAL A 46 19.19 15.34 -10.29
C VAL A 46 17.96 15.40 -11.19
N PRO A 47 18.03 16.00 -12.37
CA PRO A 47 16.91 16.04 -13.28
C PRO A 47 16.60 14.63 -13.84
N ALA A 48 15.35 14.36 -14.13
CA ALA A 48 14.88 13.04 -14.59
C ALA A 48 15.62 12.53 -15.84
N ASN A 49 16.02 13.41 -16.74
CA ASN A 49 16.77 13.05 -17.96
C ASN A 49 18.25 12.66 -17.69
N ALA A 50 18.75 12.86 -16.47
CA ALA A 50 20.08 12.39 -16.06
C ALA A 50 20.04 10.96 -15.49
N ILE A 51 18.86 10.40 -15.25
CA ILE A 51 18.69 9.03 -14.78
C ILE A 51 18.87 8.08 -15.97
N GLU A 52 19.83 7.15 -15.86
CA GLU A 52 20.17 6.19 -16.92
C GLU A 52 19.23 4.97 -16.93
N ALA A 53 18.86 4.48 -15.74
CA ALA A 53 17.93 3.36 -15.59
C ALA A 53 17.22 3.37 -14.24
N VAL A 54 16.08 2.65 -14.17
CA VAL A 54 15.35 2.34 -12.94
C VAL A 54 15.32 0.83 -12.75
N PHE A 55 15.54 0.37 -11.53
CA PHE A 55 15.43 -1.03 -11.12
C PHE A 55 14.25 -1.15 -10.18
N LEU A 56 13.21 -1.86 -10.61
CA LEU A 56 11.93 -1.94 -9.90
C LEU A 56 11.82 -3.27 -9.15
N THR A 57 11.59 -3.21 -7.84
CA THR A 57 11.45 -4.38 -6.98
C THR A 57 10.13 -5.11 -7.22
N HIS A 58 9.02 -4.38 -7.30
CA HIS A 58 7.70 -4.93 -7.57
C HIS A 58 6.71 -3.84 -8.03
N ALA A 59 5.47 -4.25 -8.34
CA ALA A 59 4.53 -3.40 -9.07
C ALA A 59 3.66 -2.49 -8.18
N HIS A 60 3.68 -2.60 -6.84
CA HIS A 60 2.87 -1.74 -5.99
C HIS A 60 3.13 -0.25 -6.27
N ILE A 61 2.11 0.57 -6.12
CA ILE A 61 2.15 2.00 -6.49
C ILE A 61 3.15 2.80 -5.64
N ASP A 62 3.37 2.42 -4.41
CA ASP A 62 4.39 3.00 -3.53
C ASP A 62 5.84 2.64 -3.91
N HIS A 63 6.03 1.74 -4.90
CA HIS A 63 7.32 1.42 -5.52
C HIS A 63 7.39 1.83 -6.99
N SER A 64 6.27 1.87 -7.73
CA SER A 64 6.25 2.10 -9.19
C SER A 64 5.51 3.38 -9.60
N GLY A 65 4.67 3.93 -8.73
CA GLY A 65 3.64 4.90 -9.08
C GLY A 65 4.13 6.24 -9.62
N MET A 66 5.41 6.61 -9.42
CA MET A 66 5.99 7.83 -9.98
C MET A 66 6.79 7.61 -11.27
N LEU A 67 6.86 6.39 -11.80
CA LEU A 67 7.48 6.11 -13.10
C LEU A 67 6.87 6.94 -14.25
N PRO A 68 5.53 7.12 -14.35
CA PRO A 68 4.95 7.99 -15.36
C PRO A 68 5.37 9.46 -15.21
N LYS A 69 5.44 9.96 -13.96
CA LYS A 69 5.92 11.34 -13.69
C LYS A 69 7.38 11.51 -14.06
N LEU A 70 8.21 10.53 -13.74
CA LEU A 70 9.62 10.53 -14.12
C LEU A 70 9.77 10.62 -15.65
N CYS A 71 8.95 9.89 -16.42
CA CYS A 71 8.91 9.97 -17.89
C CYS A 71 8.41 11.33 -18.39
N LYS A 72 7.37 11.90 -17.76
CA LYS A 72 6.86 13.25 -18.04
C LYS A 72 7.98 14.29 -17.88
N ASP A 73 8.80 14.14 -16.84
CA ASP A 73 9.91 15.03 -16.52
C ASP A 73 11.18 14.80 -17.36
N GLY A 74 11.16 13.85 -18.29
CA GLY A 74 12.22 13.69 -19.28
C GLY A 74 13.04 12.41 -19.20
N PHE A 75 12.74 11.48 -18.29
CA PHE A 75 13.41 10.17 -18.27
C PHE A 75 13.16 9.39 -19.56
N ARG A 76 14.22 8.75 -20.08
CA ARG A 76 14.18 7.95 -21.32
C ARG A 76 14.98 6.64 -21.21
N GLY A 77 15.51 6.35 -20.02
CA GLY A 77 16.26 5.12 -19.74
C GLY A 77 15.37 3.87 -19.70
N GLN A 78 15.95 2.74 -19.37
CA GLN A 78 15.22 1.47 -19.25
C GLN A 78 14.74 1.26 -17.82
N ILE A 79 13.60 0.57 -17.65
CA ILE A 79 13.04 0.16 -16.37
C ILE A 79 13.11 -1.35 -16.29
N TYR A 80 14.03 -1.87 -15.48
CA TYR A 80 14.26 -3.30 -15.31
C TYR A 80 13.37 -3.84 -14.19
N ALA A 81 12.60 -4.89 -14.46
CA ALA A 81 11.76 -5.58 -13.51
C ALA A 81 11.57 -7.05 -13.93
N THR A 82 11.00 -7.89 -13.09
CA THR A 82 10.59 -9.23 -13.52
C THR A 82 9.46 -9.15 -14.54
N GLU A 83 9.25 -10.20 -15.32
CA GLU A 83 8.19 -10.23 -16.32
C GLU A 83 6.80 -10.02 -15.71
N ALA A 84 6.51 -10.71 -14.60
CA ALA A 84 5.24 -10.57 -13.90
C ALA A 84 5.05 -9.15 -13.33
N THR A 85 6.09 -8.53 -12.77
CA THR A 85 6.06 -7.13 -12.34
C THR A 85 5.79 -6.20 -13.53
N CYS A 86 6.43 -6.41 -14.68
CA CYS A 86 6.16 -5.64 -15.89
C CYS A 86 4.69 -5.74 -16.32
N ASN A 87 4.12 -6.95 -16.27
CA ASN A 87 2.72 -7.18 -16.65
C ASN A 87 1.74 -6.51 -15.67
N LEU A 88 2.01 -6.60 -14.36
CA LEU A 88 1.20 -5.90 -13.35
C LEU A 88 1.31 -4.37 -13.47
N CYS A 89 2.50 -3.83 -13.73
CA CYS A 89 2.68 -2.40 -13.96
C CYS A 89 1.84 -1.89 -15.14
N ARG A 90 1.63 -2.69 -16.18
CA ARG A 90 0.81 -2.29 -17.34
C ARG A 90 -0.62 -1.93 -16.95
N ILE A 91 -1.20 -2.66 -16.02
CA ILE A 91 -2.57 -2.39 -15.55
C ILE A 91 -2.58 -1.35 -14.42
N MET A 92 -1.64 -1.45 -13.48
CA MET A 92 -1.62 -0.59 -12.29
C MET A 92 -1.28 0.87 -12.61
N LEU A 93 -0.29 1.12 -13.47
CA LEU A 93 0.08 2.48 -13.83
C LEU A 93 -0.97 3.16 -14.71
N MET A 94 -1.66 2.40 -15.57
CA MET A 94 -2.79 2.93 -16.35
C MET A 94 -3.98 3.27 -15.45
N ASP A 95 -4.34 2.40 -14.50
CA ASP A 95 -5.41 2.67 -13.53
C ASP A 95 -5.07 3.89 -12.66
N SER A 96 -3.83 3.97 -12.18
CA SER A 96 -3.34 5.13 -11.41
C SER A 96 -3.44 6.43 -12.22
N ALA A 97 -3.07 6.43 -13.51
CA ALA A 97 -3.20 7.59 -14.38
C ALA A 97 -4.67 8.02 -14.54
N HIS A 98 -5.58 7.08 -14.76
CA HIS A 98 -7.02 7.37 -14.83
C HIS A 98 -7.56 7.97 -13.52
N ILE A 99 -7.10 7.49 -12.37
CA ILE A 99 -7.45 8.06 -11.07
C ILE A 99 -6.95 9.50 -10.97
N GLN A 100 -5.68 9.78 -11.32
CA GLN A 100 -5.09 11.11 -11.32
C GLN A 100 -5.86 12.09 -12.22
N GLU A 101 -6.18 11.68 -13.45
CA GLU A 101 -6.98 12.47 -14.38
C GLU A 101 -8.38 12.77 -13.84
N SER A 102 -9.05 11.76 -13.28
CA SER A 102 -10.40 11.90 -12.72
C SER A 102 -10.42 12.84 -11.52
N GLU A 103 -9.44 12.73 -10.62
CA GLU A 103 -9.29 13.63 -9.49
C GLU A 103 -8.99 15.07 -9.93
N ALA A 104 -8.08 15.24 -10.90
CA ALA A 104 -7.75 16.56 -11.46
C ALA A 104 -8.97 17.21 -12.08
N GLN A 105 -9.78 16.46 -12.85
CA GLN A 105 -11.05 16.95 -13.42
C GLN A 105 -12.05 17.34 -12.33
N TRP A 106 -12.16 16.55 -11.27
CA TRP A 106 -13.07 16.87 -10.15
C TRP A 106 -12.61 18.13 -9.41
N ARG A 107 -11.31 18.25 -9.12
CA ARG A 107 -10.70 19.44 -8.49
C ARG A 107 -10.86 20.68 -9.37
N THR A 108 -10.65 20.55 -10.69
CA THR A 108 -10.84 21.63 -11.67
C THR A 108 -12.27 22.16 -11.64
N ARG A 109 -13.28 21.27 -11.72
CA ARG A 109 -14.70 21.68 -11.62
C ARG A 109 -15.02 22.41 -10.32
N LYS A 110 -14.36 22.06 -9.22
CA LYS A 110 -14.50 22.76 -7.93
C LYS A 110 -13.77 24.11 -7.93
N ALA A 111 -12.55 24.16 -8.48
CA ALA A 111 -11.74 25.37 -8.61
C ALA A 111 -12.42 26.42 -9.51
N GLU A 112 -12.94 26.01 -10.68
CA GLU A 112 -13.70 26.88 -11.59
C GLU A 112 -14.90 27.56 -10.91
N ARG A 113 -15.66 26.81 -10.08
CA ARG A 113 -16.75 27.38 -9.28
C ARG A 113 -16.29 28.40 -8.23
N ALA A 114 -15.02 28.29 -7.79
CA ALA A 114 -14.39 29.24 -6.87
C ALA A 114 -13.64 30.38 -7.59
N GLY A 115 -13.62 30.41 -8.94
CA GLY A 115 -12.86 31.37 -9.74
C GLY A 115 -11.34 31.12 -9.73
N GLU A 116 -10.93 29.89 -9.39
CA GLU A 116 -9.53 29.46 -9.33
C GLU A 116 -9.09 28.77 -10.64
N ARG A 117 -7.78 28.56 -10.79
CA ARG A 117 -7.22 27.90 -11.98
C ARG A 117 -7.51 26.40 -12.00
N ALA A 118 -7.55 25.83 -13.22
CA ALA A 118 -7.64 24.39 -13.42
C ALA A 118 -6.47 23.67 -12.75
N VAL A 119 -6.74 22.45 -12.25
CA VAL A 119 -5.76 21.58 -11.60
C VAL A 119 -5.30 20.52 -12.61
N GLU A 120 -4.02 20.44 -12.86
CA GLU A 120 -3.43 19.41 -13.72
C GLU A 120 -3.18 18.12 -12.92
N PRO A 121 -3.31 16.94 -13.57
CA PRO A 121 -2.90 15.69 -12.94
C PRO A 121 -1.38 15.64 -12.77
N VAL A 122 -0.91 14.89 -11.77
CA VAL A 122 0.54 14.65 -11.58
C VAL A 122 1.14 14.07 -12.85
N TYR A 123 0.44 13.12 -13.47
CA TYR A 123 0.70 12.57 -14.80
C TYR A 123 -0.61 12.06 -15.40
N ASP A 124 -0.62 11.82 -16.69
CA ASP A 124 -1.76 11.33 -17.46
C ASP A 124 -1.54 9.92 -18.04
N THR A 125 -2.52 9.41 -18.76
CA THR A 125 -2.44 8.10 -19.42
C THR A 125 -1.38 8.01 -20.51
N ASN A 126 -1.00 9.12 -21.16
CA ASN A 126 0.08 9.16 -22.14
C ASN A 126 1.45 9.02 -21.46
N ASP A 127 1.62 9.66 -20.30
CA ASP A 127 2.81 9.55 -19.48
C ASP A 127 2.98 8.09 -18.97
N ALA A 128 1.88 7.46 -18.51
CA ALA A 128 1.89 6.06 -18.12
C ALA A 128 2.25 5.16 -19.31
N ALA A 129 1.65 5.36 -20.47
CA ALA A 129 1.99 4.60 -21.68
C ALA A 129 3.45 4.82 -22.12
N ALA A 130 4.03 6.01 -21.89
CA ALA A 130 5.44 6.26 -22.13
C ALA A 130 6.34 5.44 -21.21
N ALA A 131 6.04 5.38 -19.91
CA ALA A 131 6.78 4.58 -18.93
C ALA A 131 6.71 3.08 -19.26
N LEU A 132 5.54 2.58 -19.63
CA LEU A 132 5.32 1.18 -19.96
C LEU A 132 6.15 0.70 -21.17
N ARG A 133 6.47 1.58 -22.12
CA ARG A 133 7.35 1.25 -23.26
C ARG A 133 8.81 1.06 -22.86
N LEU A 134 9.22 1.59 -21.73
CA LEU A 134 10.59 1.52 -21.21
C LEU A 134 10.84 0.28 -20.36
N LEU A 135 9.80 -0.50 -20.03
CA LEU A 135 9.91 -1.74 -19.25
C LEU A 135 10.78 -2.77 -19.97
N ARG A 136 11.69 -3.39 -19.22
CA ARG A 136 12.58 -4.46 -19.65
C ARG A 136 12.43 -5.66 -18.71
N PRO A 137 11.75 -6.72 -19.15
CA PRO A 137 11.57 -7.91 -18.33
C PRO A 137 12.89 -8.63 -18.09
N CYS A 138 13.11 -9.04 -16.85
CA CYS A 138 14.22 -9.86 -16.39
C CYS A 138 13.69 -11.20 -15.86
N GLN A 139 14.45 -12.25 -16.07
CA GLN A 139 14.17 -13.55 -15.45
C GLN A 139 14.76 -13.61 -14.04
N TYR A 140 14.08 -14.32 -13.14
CA TYR A 140 14.65 -14.61 -11.83
C TYR A 140 15.97 -15.35 -11.93
N ASN A 141 16.88 -15.02 -11.03
CA ASN A 141 18.20 -15.62 -10.87
C ASN A 141 19.15 -15.48 -12.09
N ALA A 142 18.73 -14.77 -13.14
CA ALA A 142 19.59 -14.46 -14.29
C ALA A 142 20.36 -13.15 -14.05
N ALA A 143 21.68 -13.18 -14.31
CA ALA A 143 22.49 -11.97 -14.29
C ALA A 143 22.27 -11.17 -15.57
N VAL A 144 22.00 -9.87 -15.45
CA VAL A 144 21.77 -8.94 -16.55
C VAL A 144 22.76 -7.78 -16.45
N GLN A 145 23.51 -7.52 -17.52
CA GLN A 145 24.31 -6.31 -17.67
C GLN A 145 23.35 -5.16 -18.01
N ALA A 146 22.95 -4.39 -17.01
CA ALA A 146 21.91 -3.37 -17.16
C ALA A 146 22.48 -2.02 -17.66
N ALA A 147 23.71 -1.69 -17.27
CA ALA A 147 24.46 -0.54 -17.72
C ALA A 147 25.97 -0.80 -17.61
N GLU A 148 26.79 0.11 -18.11
CA GLU A 148 28.25 0.03 -17.92
C GLU A 148 28.58 0.05 -16.42
N GLY A 149 29.27 -0.97 -15.93
CA GLY A 149 29.62 -1.13 -14.51
C GLY A 149 28.47 -1.59 -13.62
N ILE A 150 27.29 -1.93 -14.15
CA ILE A 150 26.14 -2.40 -13.35
C ILE A 150 25.64 -3.74 -13.87
N ILE A 151 25.78 -4.77 -13.04
CA ILE A 151 25.14 -6.06 -13.23
C ILE A 151 24.05 -6.21 -12.17
N ILE A 152 22.88 -6.71 -12.57
CA ILE A 152 21.77 -6.97 -11.65
C ILE A 152 21.36 -8.44 -11.70
N ARG A 153 20.74 -8.90 -10.62
CA ARG A 153 20.01 -10.17 -10.54
C ARG A 153 18.76 -9.96 -9.70
N MET A 154 17.64 -10.45 -10.20
CA MET A 154 16.35 -10.45 -9.51
C MET A 154 16.19 -11.78 -8.77
N THR A 155 15.97 -11.74 -7.44
CA THR A 155 15.75 -12.93 -6.61
C THR A 155 14.36 -12.84 -6.00
N ASP A 156 13.54 -13.88 -6.16
CA ASP A 156 12.15 -13.87 -5.70
C ASP A 156 12.05 -13.62 -4.19
N ILE A 157 11.26 -12.64 -3.79
CA ILE A 157 11.10 -12.24 -2.40
C ILE A 157 9.71 -12.55 -1.84
N GLY A 158 8.80 -13.13 -2.63
CA GLY A 158 7.54 -13.72 -2.18
C GLY A 158 6.49 -12.78 -1.64
N HIS A 159 6.57 -11.47 -1.92
CA HIS A 159 5.60 -10.47 -1.43
C HIS A 159 4.40 -10.31 -2.36
N LEU A 160 4.68 -10.22 -3.64
CA LEU A 160 3.69 -10.08 -4.71
C LEU A 160 4.16 -10.92 -5.91
N LEU A 161 3.25 -11.32 -6.78
CA LEU A 161 3.63 -11.98 -8.03
C LEU A 161 4.63 -11.10 -8.79
N GLY A 162 5.81 -11.65 -9.05
CA GLY A 162 6.91 -10.93 -9.70
C GLY A 162 7.81 -10.12 -8.77
N SER A 163 7.53 -10.02 -7.48
CA SER A 163 8.38 -9.26 -6.54
C SER A 163 9.79 -9.83 -6.44
N ALA A 164 10.78 -8.95 -6.35
CA ALA A 164 12.17 -9.35 -6.30
C ALA A 164 13.00 -8.52 -5.33
N ALA A 165 13.88 -9.18 -4.60
CA ALA A 165 15.08 -8.54 -4.10
C ALA A 165 16.03 -8.29 -5.28
N ILE A 166 16.64 -7.12 -5.33
CA ILE A 166 17.55 -6.72 -6.41
C ILE A 166 18.98 -6.79 -5.90
N GLU A 167 19.74 -7.75 -6.42
CA GLU A 167 21.17 -7.85 -6.19
C GLU A 167 21.89 -7.04 -7.26
N MET A 168 22.76 -6.13 -6.85
CA MET A 168 23.48 -5.24 -7.76
C MET A 168 24.99 -5.32 -7.52
N TRP A 169 25.76 -5.59 -8.56
CA TRP A 169 27.21 -5.44 -8.59
C TRP A 169 27.54 -4.12 -9.29
N LEU A 170 28.06 -3.18 -8.51
CA LEU A 170 28.43 -1.84 -8.95
C LEU A 170 29.93 -1.75 -9.11
N THR A 171 30.42 -1.44 -10.31
CA THR A 171 31.85 -1.34 -10.62
C THR A 171 32.23 0.08 -11.01
N GLU A 172 33.21 0.64 -10.31
CA GLU A 172 33.79 1.96 -10.60
C GLU A 172 35.31 1.86 -10.61
N GLY A 173 35.92 2.04 -11.77
CA GLY A 173 37.34 1.79 -11.96
C GLY A 173 37.70 0.33 -11.72
N LYS A 174 38.55 0.08 -10.70
CA LYS A 174 38.96 -1.29 -10.30
C LYS A 174 38.19 -1.84 -9.10
N GLN A 175 37.21 -1.12 -8.58
CA GLN A 175 36.48 -1.50 -7.39
C GLN A 175 35.07 -1.96 -7.74
N THR A 176 34.69 -3.11 -7.23
CA THR A 176 33.31 -3.59 -7.30
C THR A 176 32.74 -3.67 -5.89
N ARG A 177 31.47 -3.29 -5.73
CA ARG A 177 30.68 -3.42 -4.50
C ARG A 177 29.38 -4.10 -4.81
N LYS A 178 28.96 -4.98 -3.92
CA LYS A 178 27.66 -5.62 -3.99
C LYS A 178 26.71 -4.94 -3.01
N ILE A 179 25.56 -4.47 -3.50
CA ILE A 179 24.45 -3.98 -2.70
C ILE A 179 23.19 -4.77 -3.05
N VAL A 180 22.37 -5.04 -2.04
CA VAL A 180 21.07 -5.72 -2.20
C VAL A 180 19.98 -4.81 -1.69
N PHE A 181 18.91 -4.69 -2.46
CA PHE A 181 17.66 -4.06 -2.05
C PHE A 181 16.62 -5.16 -1.87
N SER A 182 16.05 -5.27 -0.67
CA SER A 182 15.07 -6.32 -0.39
C SER A 182 13.78 -6.15 -1.19
N GLY A 183 13.41 -4.91 -1.55
CA GLY A 183 12.01 -4.60 -1.78
C GLY A 183 11.20 -4.95 -0.53
N ASP A 184 9.95 -5.27 -0.70
CA ASP A 184 9.09 -5.77 0.36
C ASP A 184 9.29 -7.27 0.52
N VAL A 185 9.62 -7.71 1.72
CA VAL A 185 9.86 -9.13 2.02
C VAL A 185 8.53 -9.82 2.29
N GLY A 186 8.23 -10.83 1.51
CA GLY A 186 6.99 -11.60 1.66
C GLY A 186 6.93 -12.40 2.96
N ASN A 187 5.71 -12.63 3.44
CA ASN A 187 5.50 -13.57 4.52
C ASN A 187 5.66 -15.02 3.98
N VAL A 188 6.04 -15.95 4.85
CA VAL A 188 6.21 -17.36 4.44
C VAL A 188 4.85 -18.07 4.28
N ASN A 189 4.81 -19.10 3.43
CA ASN A 189 3.65 -19.95 3.17
C ASN A 189 2.38 -19.18 2.78
N GLN A 190 2.52 -18.10 2.01
CA GLN A 190 1.38 -17.45 1.39
C GLN A 190 0.87 -18.31 0.23
N PRO A 191 -0.45 -18.42 0.02
CA PRO A 191 -0.97 -19.11 -1.16
C PRO A 191 -0.54 -18.38 -2.43
N LEU A 192 -0.33 -19.12 -3.50
CA LEU A 192 0.10 -18.66 -4.81
C LEU A 192 1.57 -18.26 -4.91
N LEU A 193 2.17 -17.72 -3.87
CA LEU A 193 3.50 -17.12 -3.91
C LEU A 193 4.56 -18.04 -3.31
N ARG A 194 5.75 -18.03 -3.89
CA ARG A 194 6.91 -18.71 -3.29
C ARG A 194 7.36 -18.00 -2.02
N ASN A 195 7.93 -18.74 -1.10
CA ASN A 195 8.59 -18.15 0.06
C ASN A 195 9.78 -17.27 -0.36
N PRO A 196 10.11 -16.20 0.39
CA PRO A 196 11.30 -15.40 0.14
C PRO A 196 12.55 -16.25 -0.06
N GLN A 197 13.21 -16.09 -1.20
CA GLN A 197 14.43 -16.83 -1.51
C GLN A 197 15.63 -16.16 -0.85
N PRO A 198 16.60 -16.92 -0.33
CA PRO A 198 17.76 -16.36 0.32
C PRO A 198 18.72 -15.72 -0.70
N VAL A 199 19.37 -14.64 -0.30
CA VAL A 199 20.53 -14.07 -0.97
C VAL A 199 21.79 -14.47 -0.22
N ALA A 200 22.77 -15.05 -0.93
CA ALA A 200 23.91 -15.69 -0.26
C ALA A 200 24.88 -14.70 0.39
N GLU A 201 25.10 -13.54 -0.21
CA GLU A 201 26.13 -12.59 0.23
C GLU A 201 25.83 -11.17 -0.25
N THR A 202 26.22 -10.17 0.51
CA THR A 202 26.25 -8.76 0.10
C THR A 202 27.19 -7.95 0.99
N GLU A 203 27.71 -6.85 0.49
CA GLU A 203 28.46 -5.88 1.31
C GLU A 203 27.51 -4.86 1.96
N TYR A 204 26.48 -4.45 1.22
CA TYR A 204 25.49 -3.48 1.66
C TYR A 204 24.09 -4.03 1.45
N LEU A 205 23.21 -3.80 2.42
CA LEU A 205 21.83 -4.23 2.35
C LEU A 205 20.91 -3.06 2.65
N VAL A 206 19.93 -2.82 1.80
CA VAL A 206 18.76 -1.99 2.08
C VAL A 206 17.59 -2.94 2.34
N ILE A 207 17.01 -2.89 3.53
CA ILE A 207 15.95 -3.81 3.97
C ILE A 207 14.72 -3.05 4.45
N GLU A 208 13.52 -3.54 4.10
CA GLU A 208 12.26 -3.02 4.60
C GLU A 208 12.10 -3.22 6.11
N SER A 209 11.17 -2.51 6.71
CA SER A 209 10.86 -2.61 8.13
C SER A 209 9.38 -2.36 8.45
N THR A 210 8.47 -2.66 7.53
CA THR A 210 7.02 -2.43 7.70
C THR A 210 6.49 -3.02 9.01
N TYR A 211 6.92 -4.24 9.36
CA TYR A 211 6.64 -4.89 10.63
C TYR A 211 7.90 -5.15 11.47
N GLY A 212 8.90 -4.30 11.35
CA GLY A 212 10.18 -4.43 12.06
C GLY A 212 10.12 -4.35 13.59
N ASP A 213 9.01 -3.86 14.15
CA ASP A 213 8.78 -3.70 15.58
C ASP A 213 7.81 -4.73 16.19
N ARG A 214 7.13 -5.54 15.36
CA ARG A 214 6.04 -6.43 15.80
C ARG A 214 6.11 -7.81 15.18
N LEU A 215 5.34 -8.74 15.76
CA LEU A 215 5.21 -10.12 15.30
C LEU A 215 3.78 -10.38 14.83
N HIS A 216 3.65 -11.22 13.84
CA HIS A 216 2.36 -11.82 13.51
C HIS A 216 1.95 -12.84 14.57
N PRO A 217 0.64 -13.14 14.73
CA PRO A 217 0.20 -14.23 15.60
C PRO A 217 0.94 -15.53 15.25
N LYS A 218 1.48 -16.22 16.26
CA LYS A 218 2.31 -17.44 16.07
C LYS A 218 1.57 -18.58 15.37
N GLU A 219 0.28 -18.68 15.62
CA GLU A 219 -0.58 -19.62 14.90
C GLU A 219 -1.23 -18.83 13.76
N ARG A 220 -0.86 -19.13 12.53
CA ARG A 220 -1.71 -18.78 11.39
C ARG A 220 -3.05 -19.45 11.65
N GLY A 221 -4.11 -18.67 11.85
CA GLY A 221 -5.47 -19.19 11.92
C GLY A 221 -5.76 -20.05 10.70
N ASP A 222 -6.70 -20.94 10.80
CA ASP A 222 -7.24 -21.64 9.62
C ASP A 222 -8.00 -20.63 8.75
N VAL A 223 -7.23 -19.89 7.92
CA VAL A 223 -7.76 -18.84 7.03
C VAL A 223 -8.92 -19.38 6.18
N VAL A 224 -8.79 -20.60 5.69
CA VAL A 224 -9.83 -21.26 4.87
C VAL A 224 -11.07 -21.56 5.70
N GLY A 225 -10.89 -22.12 6.90
CA GLY A 225 -12.01 -22.43 7.81
C GLY A 225 -12.67 -21.16 8.37
N GLU A 226 -11.90 -20.14 8.76
CA GLU A 226 -12.44 -18.85 9.23
C GLU A 226 -13.24 -18.14 8.12
N LEU A 227 -12.73 -18.13 6.89
CA LEU A 227 -13.43 -17.57 5.73
C LEU A 227 -14.70 -18.38 5.42
N ALA A 228 -14.62 -19.72 5.44
CA ALA A 228 -15.79 -20.60 5.25
C ALA A 228 -16.87 -20.33 6.30
N ALA A 229 -16.49 -20.17 7.57
CA ALA A 229 -17.41 -19.85 8.65
C ALA A 229 -18.07 -18.46 8.46
N CYS A 230 -17.33 -17.46 7.96
CA CYS A 230 -17.91 -16.16 7.65
C CYS A 230 -18.88 -16.23 6.46
N ILE A 231 -18.54 -16.97 5.41
CA ILE A 231 -19.44 -17.23 4.27
C ILE A 231 -20.72 -17.92 4.75
N GLN A 232 -20.59 -19.03 5.50
CA GLN A 232 -21.72 -19.78 6.03
C GLN A 232 -22.67 -18.87 6.83
N ARG A 233 -22.13 -18.11 7.79
CA ARG A 233 -22.96 -17.23 8.63
C ARG A 233 -23.70 -16.14 7.82
N ALA A 234 -23.04 -15.54 6.82
CA ALA A 234 -23.67 -14.53 5.99
C ALA A 234 -24.81 -15.13 5.15
N LEU A 235 -24.56 -16.28 4.51
CA LEU A 235 -25.54 -16.94 3.65
C LEU A 235 -26.73 -17.51 4.45
N ASP A 236 -26.50 -18.09 5.64
CA ASP A 236 -27.56 -18.61 6.53
C ASP A 236 -28.50 -17.51 7.02
N ARG A 237 -28.00 -16.28 7.16
CA ARG A 237 -28.81 -15.10 7.49
C ARG A 237 -29.56 -14.55 6.28
N GLY A 238 -29.36 -15.09 5.08
CA GLY A 238 -29.88 -14.54 3.83
C GLY A 238 -29.18 -13.23 3.42
N GLY A 239 -27.96 -12.98 3.92
CA GLY A 239 -27.19 -11.78 3.66
C GLY A 239 -26.00 -12.00 2.75
N ASN A 240 -25.26 -10.90 2.49
CA ASN A 240 -24.05 -10.88 1.70
C ASN A 240 -22.81 -10.90 2.61
N LEU A 241 -21.73 -11.54 2.13
CA LEU A 241 -20.38 -11.31 2.62
C LEU A 241 -19.68 -10.32 1.70
N VAL A 242 -19.32 -9.15 2.21
CA VAL A 242 -18.57 -8.12 1.45
C VAL A 242 -17.13 -8.08 1.96
N ILE A 243 -16.19 -8.25 1.05
CA ILE A 243 -14.75 -8.33 1.34
C ILE A 243 -14.04 -7.16 0.66
N PRO A 244 -13.71 -6.08 1.40
CA PRO A 244 -12.78 -5.07 0.90
C PRO A 244 -11.40 -5.67 0.72
N ALA A 245 -10.86 -5.65 -0.51
CA ALA A 245 -9.57 -6.25 -0.82
C ALA A 245 -8.79 -5.38 -1.80
N PHE A 246 -7.45 -5.40 -1.71
CA PHE A 246 -6.60 -4.84 -2.76
C PHE A 246 -6.80 -5.61 -4.06
N SER A 247 -6.79 -4.89 -5.18
CA SER A 247 -7.05 -5.46 -6.51
C SER A 247 -6.00 -6.51 -6.91
N VAL A 248 -4.76 -6.32 -6.48
CA VAL A 248 -3.63 -7.19 -6.82
C VAL A 248 -3.11 -7.87 -5.55
N GLY A 249 -2.87 -9.17 -5.62
CA GLY A 249 -2.41 -10.02 -4.54
C GLY A 249 -3.58 -10.52 -3.68
N ARG A 250 -4.11 -9.69 -2.79
CA ARG A 250 -5.13 -10.08 -1.80
C ARG A 250 -6.41 -10.63 -2.42
N THR A 251 -6.91 -10.04 -3.49
CA THR A 251 -8.09 -10.57 -4.19
C THR A 251 -7.84 -11.98 -4.71
N GLN A 252 -6.68 -12.25 -5.31
CA GLN A 252 -6.32 -13.56 -5.85
C GLN A 252 -6.12 -14.61 -4.74
N GLU A 253 -5.55 -14.23 -3.60
CA GLU A 253 -5.45 -15.11 -2.42
C GLU A 253 -6.84 -15.50 -1.87
N MET A 254 -7.77 -14.54 -1.82
CA MET A 254 -9.15 -14.84 -1.40
C MET A 254 -9.86 -15.76 -2.40
N LEU A 255 -9.64 -15.58 -3.70
CA LEU A 255 -10.17 -16.49 -4.72
C LEU A 255 -9.59 -17.90 -4.57
N TYR A 256 -8.30 -18.02 -4.27
CA TYR A 256 -7.66 -19.31 -3.98
C TYR A 256 -8.33 -20.00 -2.79
N ALA A 257 -8.52 -19.30 -1.68
CA ALA A 257 -9.17 -19.83 -0.49
C ALA A 257 -10.64 -20.20 -0.75
N ILE A 258 -11.40 -19.38 -1.49
CA ILE A 258 -12.81 -19.67 -1.82
C ILE A 258 -12.91 -20.88 -2.76
N ARG A 259 -11.99 -21.06 -3.72
CA ARG A 259 -11.92 -22.26 -4.54
C ARG A 259 -11.77 -23.51 -3.67
N GLU A 260 -10.86 -23.48 -2.70
CA GLU A 260 -10.64 -24.59 -1.77
C GLU A 260 -11.89 -24.86 -0.91
N ILE A 261 -12.54 -23.81 -0.40
CA ILE A 261 -13.80 -23.91 0.37
C ILE A 261 -14.87 -24.64 -0.45
N LYS A 262 -15.05 -24.25 -1.72
CA LYS A 262 -16.02 -24.89 -2.62
C LYS A 262 -15.64 -26.33 -2.95
N GLN A 263 -14.37 -26.58 -3.24
CA GLN A 263 -13.89 -27.93 -3.57
C GLN A 263 -14.03 -28.90 -2.40
N ARG A 264 -13.82 -28.42 -1.17
CA ARG A 264 -13.97 -29.23 0.06
C ARG A 264 -15.39 -29.29 0.61
N GLY A 265 -16.33 -28.52 0.03
CA GLY A 265 -17.71 -28.44 0.52
C GLY A 265 -17.83 -27.91 1.95
N LEU A 266 -17.00 -26.93 2.33
CA LEU A 266 -16.95 -26.40 3.69
C LEU A 266 -18.14 -25.49 4.05
N VAL A 267 -18.89 -25.02 3.04
CA VAL A 267 -20.15 -24.28 3.21
C VAL A 267 -21.30 -25.22 2.85
N THR A 268 -22.18 -25.48 3.79
CA THR A 268 -23.26 -26.45 3.64
C THR A 268 -24.61 -25.77 3.39
N GLY A 269 -25.47 -26.39 2.59
CA GLY A 269 -26.79 -25.83 2.25
C GLY A 269 -26.77 -24.69 1.23
N HIS A 270 -25.60 -24.28 0.77
CA HIS A 270 -25.39 -23.18 -0.18
C HIS A 270 -24.37 -23.55 -1.27
N ASP A 271 -24.41 -24.75 -1.83
CA ASP A 271 -23.36 -25.31 -2.70
C ASP A 271 -23.02 -24.43 -3.93
N HIS A 272 -23.99 -23.66 -4.43
CA HIS A 272 -23.85 -22.82 -5.62
C HIS A 272 -23.83 -21.32 -5.33
N PHE A 273 -23.39 -20.88 -4.14
CA PHE A 273 -23.33 -19.46 -3.84
C PHE A 273 -22.44 -18.71 -4.86
N PRO A 274 -22.92 -17.56 -5.39
CA PRO A 274 -22.14 -16.76 -6.32
C PRO A 274 -21.08 -15.93 -5.60
N VAL A 275 -19.94 -15.77 -6.29
CA VAL A 275 -18.82 -14.93 -5.84
C VAL A 275 -18.54 -13.89 -6.91
N TYR A 276 -18.60 -12.63 -6.56
CA TYR A 276 -18.35 -11.52 -7.47
C TYR A 276 -17.00 -10.87 -7.17
N VAL A 277 -16.19 -10.66 -8.22
CA VAL A 277 -15.07 -9.72 -8.19
C VAL A 277 -15.54 -8.45 -8.90
N ASP A 278 -15.81 -7.40 -8.13
CA ASP A 278 -16.28 -6.12 -8.65
C ASP A 278 -15.19 -5.03 -8.55
N SER A 279 -14.19 -5.17 -9.39
CA SER A 279 -13.09 -4.24 -9.60
C SER A 279 -12.46 -4.54 -10.96
N PRO A 280 -12.50 -3.63 -11.94
CA PRO A 280 -11.86 -3.84 -13.25
C PRO A 280 -10.38 -4.20 -13.11
N LEU A 281 -9.63 -3.47 -12.29
CA LEU A 281 -8.21 -3.75 -12.03
C LEU A 281 -8.00 -5.15 -11.44
N ALA A 282 -8.86 -5.60 -10.50
CA ALA A 282 -8.75 -6.94 -9.93
C ALA A 282 -9.04 -8.04 -10.97
N VAL A 283 -9.97 -7.79 -11.89
CA VAL A 283 -10.26 -8.70 -13.00
C VAL A 283 -9.04 -8.83 -13.93
N GLU A 284 -8.44 -7.71 -14.32
CA GLU A 284 -7.24 -7.71 -15.16
C GLU A 284 -6.05 -8.38 -14.45
N ALA A 285 -5.83 -8.07 -13.17
CA ALA A 285 -4.80 -8.72 -12.37
C ALA A 285 -5.01 -10.24 -12.29
N THR A 286 -6.25 -10.70 -12.07
CA THR A 286 -6.59 -12.12 -12.07
C THR A 286 -6.23 -12.77 -13.41
N GLY A 287 -6.46 -12.08 -14.53
CA GLY A 287 -6.03 -12.53 -15.87
C GLY A 287 -4.50 -12.68 -15.97
N ILE A 288 -3.72 -11.77 -15.39
CA ILE A 288 -2.25 -11.86 -15.37
C ILE A 288 -1.80 -13.07 -14.55
N PHE A 289 -2.36 -13.28 -13.34
CA PHE A 289 -2.06 -14.46 -12.54
C PHE A 289 -2.33 -15.77 -13.29
N LEU A 290 -3.40 -15.82 -14.09
CA LEU A 290 -3.73 -17.01 -14.88
C LEU A 290 -2.80 -17.25 -16.07
N GLN A 291 -2.10 -16.24 -16.54
CA GLN A 291 -1.21 -16.30 -17.71
C GLN A 291 0.28 -16.37 -17.33
N CYS A 292 0.61 -16.26 -16.02
CA CYS A 292 2.00 -16.36 -15.54
C CYS A 292 2.60 -17.75 -15.76
N ASP A 293 3.92 -17.79 -15.85
CA ASP A 293 4.65 -19.05 -15.86
C ASP A 293 4.32 -19.83 -14.56
N PRO A 294 3.90 -21.10 -14.65
CA PRO A 294 3.71 -21.94 -13.47
C PRO A 294 4.93 -21.98 -12.53
N ALA A 295 6.14 -21.71 -13.03
CA ALA A 295 7.35 -21.63 -12.23
C ALA A 295 7.36 -20.46 -11.23
N ASP A 296 6.53 -19.44 -11.44
CA ASP A 296 6.43 -18.27 -10.55
C ASP A 296 5.59 -18.54 -9.31
N PHE A 297 4.83 -19.65 -9.29
CA PHE A 297 3.99 -20.03 -8.17
C PHE A 297 4.69 -20.96 -7.18
N ASP A 298 4.11 -21.08 -5.99
CA ASP A 298 4.51 -22.04 -4.97
C ASP A 298 4.30 -23.50 -5.41
N ASP A 299 4.85 -24.45 -4.65
CA ASP A 299 4.79 -25.87 -4.99
C ASP A 299 3.37 -26.42 -5.00
N GLU A 300 2.51 -25.95 -4.09
CA GLU A 300 1.12 -26.40 -3.98
C GLU A 300 0.31 -25.93 -5.20
N THR A 301 0.41 -24.66 -5.55
CA THR A 301 -0.27 -24.09 -6.74
C THR A 301 0.21 -24.77 -8.01
N ARG A 302 1.53 -25.06 -8.13
CA ARG A 302 2.06 -25.82 -9.27
C ARG A 302 1.51 -27.25 -9.33
N ALA A 303 1.32 -27.90 -8.19
CA ALA A 303 0.70 -29.23 -8.15
C ALA A 303 -0.77 -29.20 -8.60
N ILE A 304 -1.52 -28.17 -8.23
CA ILE A 304 -2.91 -27.95 -8.67
C ILE A 304 -2.96 -27.71 -10.19
N LEU A 305 -2.08 -26.86 -10.71
CA LEU A 305 -1.98 -26.57 -12.15
C LEU A 305 -1.63 -27.82 -12.97
N LYS A 306 -0.72 -28.68 -12.48
CA LYS A 306 -0.38 -29.97 -13.13
C LYS A 306 -1.56 -30.94 -13.22
N GLN A 307 -2.54 -30.82 -12.33
CA GLN A 307 -3.79 -31.61 -12.39
C GLN A 307 -4.82 -31.02 -13.38
N GLY A 308 -4.49 -29.94 -14.08
CA GLY A 308 -5.39 -29.23 -14.98
C GLY A 308 -6.45 -28.39 -14.24
N VAL A 309 -6.27 -28.17 -12.95
CA VAL A 309 -7.17 -27.36 -12.13
C VAL A 309 -6.66 -25.92 -12.10
N ASN A 310 -7.56 -24.96 -12.28
CA ASN A 310 -7.23 -23.55 -12.12
C ASN A 310 -7.20 -23.17 -10.63
N PRO A 311 -6.12 -22.55 -10.11
CA PRO A 311 -5.98 -22.28 -8.68
C PRO A 311 -6.89 -21.17 -8.14
N ILE A 312 -7.37 -20.27 -9.00
CA ILE A 312 -8.19 -19.10 -8.62
C ILE A 312 -9.50 -18.99 -9.39
N TRP A 313 -9.85 -20.03 -10.17
CA TRP A 313 -11.10 -20.10 -10.91
C TRP A 313 -11.96 -21.27 -10.44
N PHE A 314 -13.27 -21.04 -10.28
CA PHE A 314 -14.23 -22.04 -9.82
C PHE A 314 -15.64 -21.72 -10.33
N ASP A 315 -16.54 -22.69 -10.27
CA ASP A 315 -17.94 -22.49 -10.63
C ASP A 315 -18.63 -21.47 -9.72
N GLY A 316 -19.40 -20.56 -10.34
CA GLY A 316 -20.07 -19.46 -9.63
C GLY A 316 -19.21 -18.21 -9.41
N LEU A 317 -17.94 -18.18 -9.87
CA LEU A 317 -17.16 -16.95 -9.94
C LEU A 317 -17.65 -16.07 -11.09
N LYS A 318 -17.94 -14.82 -10.78
CA LYS A 318 -18.40 -13.79 -11.72
C LYS A 318 -17.52 -12.57 -11.65
N LEU A 319 -17.03 -12.12 -12.78
CA LEU A 319 -16.16 -10.95 -12.91
C LEU A 319 -16.99 -9.78 -13.45
N ALA A 320 -17.12 -8.70 -12.69
CA ALA A 320 -17.85 -7.50 -13.07
C ALA A 320 -16.90 -6.38 -13.50
N VAL A 321 -16.97 -5.99 -14.77
CA VAL A 321 -16.12 -4.95 -15.36
C VAL A 321 -16.87 -3.64 -15.51
N SER A 322 -18.11 -3.68 -16.01
CA SER A 322 -18.92 -2.51 -16.27
C SER A 322 -19.59 -1.94 -15.00
N SER A 323 -19.92 -0.65 -15.04
CA SER A 323 -20.68 0.00 -13.94
C SER A 323 -22.11 -0.54 -13.82
N ASP A 324 -22.70 -1.03 -14.90
CA ASP A 324 -24.06 -1.57 -14.87
C ASP A 324 -24.09 -2.96 -14.24
N GLU A 325 -23.10 -3.81 -14.51
CA GLU A 325 -22.91 -5.07 -13.78
C GLU A 325 -22.75 -4.83 -12.28
N SER A 326 -21.93 -3.83 -11.88
CA SER A 326 -21.74 -3.46 -10.49
C SER A 326 -23.04 -3.02 -9.79
N LYS A 327 -23.91 -2.26 -10.48
CA LYS A 327 -25.22 -1.87 -9.95
C LYS A 327 -26.13 -3.07 -9.73
N ILE A 328 -26.13 -4.03 -10.67
CA ILE A 328 -26.94 -5.25 -10.58
C ILE A 328 -26.56 -6.06 -9.33
N ILE A 329 -25.27 -6.17 -9.00
CA ILE A 329 -24.80 -6.88 -7.80
C ILE A 329 -25.48 -6.33 -6.54
N ASN A 330 -25.64 -5.01 -6.43
CA ASN A 330 -26.23 -4.36 -5.27
C ASN A 330 -27.77 -4.49 -5.19
N THR A 331 -28.42 -4.71 -6.31
CA THR A 331 -29.88 -4.81 -6.40
C THR A 331 -30.41 -6.26 -6.41
N ASP A 332 -29.55 -7.23 -6.74
CA ASP A 332 -29.88 -8.64 -6.73
C ASP A 332 -30.04 -9.15 -5.27
N PRO A 333 -31.22 -9.68 -4.88
CA PRO A 333 -31.49 -10.13 -3.53
C PRO A 333 -30.83 -11.46 -3.17
N GLN A 334 -30.28 -12.21 -4.13
CA GLN A 334 -29.61 -13.47 -3.86
C GLN A 334 -28.39 -13.27 -2.94
N PRO A 335 -28.27 -14.01 -1.80
CA PRO A 335 -27.06 -13.98 -0.97
C PRO A 335 -25.82 -14.35 -1.76
N LYS A 336 -24.74 -13.61 -1.54
CA LYS A 336 -23.50 -13.71 -2.33
C LYS A 336 -22.26 -13.26 -1.56
N VAL A 337 -21.10 -13.62 -2.12
CA VAL A 337 -19.80 -13.08 -1.70
C VAL A 337 -19.38 -11.99 -2.71
N ILE A 338 -18.93 -10.84 -2.22
CA ILE A 338 -18.50 -9.70 -3.04
C ILE A 338 -17.09 -9.30 -2.63
N LEU A 339 -16.12 -9.45 -3.54
CA LEU A 339 -14.78 -8.91 -3.40
C LEU A 339 -14.69 -7.61 -4.22
N SER A 340 -14.28 -6.52 -3.59
CA SER A 340 -14.20 -5.22 -4.28
C SER A 340 -13.08 -4.35 -3.71
N ALA A 341 -12.43 -3.59 -4.55
CA ALA A 341 -11.40 -2.62 -4.16
C ALA A 341 -12.02 -1.25 -3.81
N SER A 342 -11.38 -0.50 -2.91
CA SER A 342 -10.09 -0.66 -2.26
C SER A 342 -10.17 -1.41 -0.95
N GLY A 343 -9.03 -1.98 -0.50
CA GLY A 343 -8.95 -2.72 0.75
C GLY A 343 -9.19 -1.89 2.01
N MET A 344 -8.89 -0.57 1.99
CA MET A 344 -9.14 0.37 3.10
C MET A 344 -10.43 1.17 2.96
N CYS A 345 -11.26 0.86 1.96
CA CYS A 345 -12.57 1.47 1.69
C CYS A 345 -12.56 2.97 1.33
N GLU A 346 -11.41 3.57 1.02
CA GLU A 346 -11.31 5.01 0.72
C GLU A 346 -11.76 5.37 -0.69
N ALA A 347 -11.64 4.46 -1.64
CA ALA A 347 -11.98 4.66 -3.05
C ALA A 347 -12.63 3.42 -3.66
N GLY A 348 -13.05 3.52 -4.91
CA GLY A 348 -13.52 2.39 -5.71
C GLY A 348 -14.96 1.97 -5.44
N ARG A 349 -15.33 0.86 -6.07
CA ARG A 349 -16.69 0.31 -6.05
C ARG A 349 -17.10 -0.24 -4.68
N ILE A 350 -16.14 -0.60 -3.84
CA ILE A 350 -16.39 -1.04 -2.46
C ILE A 350 -17.24 -0.04 -1.69
N ARG A 351 -17.08 1.26 -1.91
CA ARG A 351 -17.87 2.29 -1.23
C ARG A 351 -19.36 2.20 -1.58
N HIS A 352 -19.69 1.81 -2.81
CA HIS A 352 -21.07 1.57 -3.21
C HIS A 352 -21.61 0.31 -2.54
N HIS A 353 -20.83 -0.78 -2.51
CA HIS A 353 -21.22 -2.00 -1.80
C HIS A 353 -21.42 -1.73 -0.32
N LEU A 354 -20.55 -0.98 0.34
CA LEU A 354 -20.72 -0.59 1.75
C LEU A 354 -21.99 0.22 1.97
N LYS A 355 -22.31 1.19 1.09
CA LYS A 355 -23.55 1.96 1.16
C LYS A 355 -24.79 1.07 1.15
N HIS A 356 -24.79 0.00 0.35
CA HIS A 356 -25.92 -0.91 0.21
C HIS A 356 -25.98 -2.01 1.27
N ASN A 357 -24.84 -2.33 1.92
CA ASN A 357 -24.74 -3.50 2.80
C ASN A 357 -24.55 -3.16 4.28
N LEU A 358 -23.97 -2.02 4.66
CA LEU A 358 -23.66 -1.68 6.07
C LEU A 358 -24.89 -1.59 6.98
N TRP A 359 -26.02 -1.11 6.50
CA TRP A 359 -27.22 -0.91 7.29
C TRP A 359 -28.05 -2.19 7.51
N ARG A 360 -27.68 -3.29 6.83
CA ARG A 360 -28.41 -4.56 6.83
C ARG A 360 -27.77 -5.52 7.82
N ARG A 361 -28.52 -5.98 8.81
CA ARG A 361 -28.04 -6.84 9.92
C ARG A 361 -27.64 -8.24 9.49
N GLU A 362 -28.22 -8.74 8.40
CA GLU A 362 -27.92 -10.04 7.82
C GLU A 362 -26.54 -10.09 7.16
N ASN A 363 -25.96 -8.94 6.79
CA ASN A 363 -24.72 -8.86 6.05
C ASN A 363 -23.48 -8.88 6.97
N ILE A 364 -22.35 -9.32 6.41
CA ILE A 364 -21.04 -9.29 7.05
C ILE A 364 -20.08 -8.49 6.15
N ILE A 365 -19.32 -7.59 6.74
CA ILE A 365 -18.18 -6.94 6.12
C ILE A 365 -16.92 -7.59 6.70
N LEU A 366 -16.14 -8.27 5.87
CA LEU A 366 -14.95 -9.00 6.29
C LEU A 366 -13.68 -8.29 5.83
N PHE A 367 -12.94 -7.71 6.75
CA PHE A 367 -11.62 -7.16 6.46
C PHE A 367 -10.57 -8.26 6.40
N VAL A 368 -9.75 -8.24 5.34
CA VAL A 368 -8.74 -9.24 5.04
C VAL A 368 -7.31 -8.64 4.96
N GLY A 369 -7.12 -7.48 5.56
CA GLY A 369 -5.84 -6.76 5.59
C GLY A 369 -5.87 -5.60 6.54
N TYR A 370 -4.69 -5.00 6.76
CA TYR A 370 -4.49 -3.85 7.63
C TYR A 370 -5.35 -2.67 7.22
N GLN A 371 -5.86 -1.95 8.22
CA GLN A 371 -6.62 -0.72 8.05
C GLN A 371 -5.84 0.45 8.64
N ALA A 372 -5.41 1.39 7.80
CA ALA A 372 -4.68 2.57 8.23
C ALA A 372 -5.56 3.49 9.08
N GLU A 373 -4.98 4.04 10.15
CA GLU A 373 -5.66 4.98 11.04
C GLU A 373 -6.29 6.14 10.26
N GLY A 374 -7.54 6.46 10.59
CA GLY A 374 -8.31 7.51 9.92
C GLY A 374 -9.07 7.06 8.67
N SER A 375 -8.73 5.91 8.06
CA SER A 375 -9.45 5.36 6.91
C SER A 375 -10.89 4.96 7.27
N LEU A 376 -11.74 4.80 6.26
CA LEU A 376 -13.10 4.31 6.46
C LEU A 376 -13.10 2.88 7.00
N GLY A 377 -12.22 2.02 6.50
CA GLY A 377 -12.05 0.67 7.00
C GLY A 377 -11.67 0.63 8.47
N TRP A 378 -10.72 1.47 8.88
CA TRP A 378 -10.32 1.62 10.29
C TRP A 378 -11.46 2.07 11.20
N LYS A 379 -12.28 3.04 10.74
CA LYS A 379 -13.47 3.49 11.50
C LYS A 379 -14.47 2.36 11.72
N LEU A 380 -14.71 1.55 10.69
CA LEU A 380 -15.60 0.39 10.77
C LEU A 380 -15.05 -0.68 11.72
N GLU A 381 -13.77 -1.00 11.61
CA GLU A 381 -13.07 -1.95 12.48
C GLU A 381 -13.12 -1.52 13.95
N ASN A 382 -13.00 -0.21 14.22
CA ASN A 382 -13.06 0.37 15.56
C ASN A 382 -14.48 0.67 16.04
N GLY A 383 -15.49 0.07 15.43
CA GLY A 383 -16.86 0.03 15.93
C GLY A 383 -17.69 1.27 15.69
N ALA A 384 -17.41 2.04 14.64
CA ALA A 384 -18.25 3.16 14.21
C ALA A 384 -19.70 2.72 14.05
N LYS A 385 -20.65 3.45 14.63
CA LYS A 385 -22.07 3.14 14.56
C LYS A 385 -22.75 3.73 13.32
N SER A 386 -22.12 4.71 12.71
CA SER A 386 -22.51 5.29 11.42
C SER A 386 -21.26 5.81 10.71
N VAL A 387 -21.30 5.81 9.38
CA VAL A 387 -20.24 6.36 8.52
C VAL A 387 -20.84 7.17 7.38
N LYS A 388 -20.09 8.16 6.89
CA LYS A 388 -20.56 9.02 5.79
C LYS A 388 -20.08 8.47 4.45
N LEU A 389 -21.03 8.10 3.58
CA LEU A 389 -20.76 7.60 2.23
C LEU A 389 -21.56 8.44 1.21
N PHE A 390 -20.86 9.03 0.25
CA PHE A 390 -21.46 9.89 -0.80
C PHE A 390 -22.37 11.00 -0.25
N GLY A 391 -22.01 11.56 0.92
CA GLY A 391 -22.78 12.62 1.58
C GLY A 391 -23.94 12.16 2.46
N GLU A 392 -24.24 10.85 2.50
CA GLU A 392 -25.28 10.24 3.32
C GLU A 392 -24.69 9.58 4.56
N ASP A 393 -25.36 9.70 5.70
CA ASP A 393 -25.01 8.98 6.93
C ASP A 393 -25.61 7.57 6.89
N ILE A 394 -24.78 6.56 6.86
CA ILE A 394 -25.16 5.15 6.78
C ILE A 394 -24.94 4.49 8.14
N ALA A 395 -25.98 3.92 8.71
CA ALA A 395 -25.89 3.14 9.96
C ALA A 395 -25.05 1.87 9.74
N VAL A 396 -24.24 1.49 10.72
CA VAL A 396 -23.45 0.26 10.71
C VAL A 396 -24.19 -0.76 11.57
N ASN A 397 -25.02 -1.57 10.93
CA ASN A 397 -25.77 -2.68 11.54
C ASN A 397 -25.22 -4.04 11.12
N ALA A 398 -24.49 -4.12 10.00
CA ALA A 398 -23.81 -5.32 9.53
C ALA A 398 -22.74 -5.76 10.54
N GLU A 399 -22.49 -7.06 10.61
CA GLU A 399 -21.37 -7.61 11.37
C GLU A 399 -20.05 -7.15 10.71
N ILE A 400 -19.15 -6.59 11.52
CA ILE A 400 -17.78 -6.29 11.10
C ILE A 400 -16.89 -7.41 11.60
N ALA A 401 -16.22 -8.10 10.69
CA ALA A 401 -15.34 -9.22 10.98
C ALA A 401 -13.93 -8.98 10.41
N MET A 402 -12.95 -9.62 11.01
CA MET A 402 -11.54 -9.60 10.58
C MET A 402 -11.08 -11.02 10.30
N LEU A 403 -10.36 -11.20 9.20
CA LEU A 403 -9.66 -12.44 8.89
C LEU A 403 -8.18 -12.28 9.28
N HIS A 404 -7.72 -13.14 10.18
CA HIS A 404 -6.37 -13.05 10.71
C HIS A 404 -5.36 -13.85 9.87
N GLY A 405 -4.06 -13.54 10.02
CA GLY A 405 -2.99 -14.32 9.38
C GLY A 405 -2.79 -14.07 7.88
N THR A 406 -3.34 -12.99 7.35
CA THR A 406 -3.30 -12.67 5.92
C THR A 406 -2.30 -11.55 5.55
N SER A 407 -1.31 -11.22 6.41
CA SER A 407 -0.31 -10.19 6.07
C SER A 407 0.58 -10.62 4.90
N GLY A 408 0.77 -9.71 3.93
CA GLY A 408 1.67 -9.91 2.79
C GLY A 408 3.15 -9.72 3.13
N HIS A 409 3.47 -8.95 4.16
CA HIS A 409 4.86 -8.70 4.58
C HIS A 409 5.31 -9.68 5.64
N ALA A 410 6.61 -9.97 5.65
CA ALA A 410 7.26 -10.61 6.76
C ALA A 410 7.14 -9.76 8.03
N ASP A 411 6.98 -10.41 9.17
CA ASP A 411 7.12 -9.77 10.46
C ASP A 411 8.61 -9.65 10.87
N LYS A 412 8.85 -9.14 12.07
CA LYS A 412 10.21 -8.99 12.60
C LYS A 412 11.03 -10.28 12.56
N GLU A 413 10.43 -11.43 12.94
CA GLU A 413 11.12 -12.73 12.92
C GLU A 413 11.36 -13.20 11.47
N GLY A 414 10.41 -12.97 10.57
CA GLY A 414 10.56 -13.27 9.14
C GLY A 414 11.66 -12.43 8.47
N LEU A 415 11.73 -11.12 8.76
CA LEU A 415 12.81 -10.24 8.29
C LEU A 415 14.18 -10.70 8.80
N LEU A 416 14.26 -11.05 10.10
CA LEU A 416 15.51 -11.58 10.70
C LEU A 416 15.89 -12.95 10.13
N ALA A 417 14.92 -13.82 9.85
CA ALA A 417 15.15 -15.13 9.25
C ALA A 417 15.71 -14.98 7.83
N TRP A 418 15.15 -14.07 7.02
CA TRP A 418 15.67 -13.78 5.69
C TRP A 418 17.09 -13.21 5.75
N LEU A 419 17.35 -12.27 6.68
CA LEU A 419 18.68 -11.71 6.92
C LEU A 419 19.69 -12.77 7.38
N ALA A 420 19.27 -13.78 8.13
CA ALA A 420 20.13 -14.89 8.55
C ALA A 420 20.53 -15.82 7.39
N GLY A 421 19.90 -15.71 6.23
CA GLY A 421 20.26 -16.43 5.01
C GLY A 421 21.59 -15.98 4.38
N PHE A 422 22.10 -14.79 4.72
CA PHE A 422 23.41 -14.32 4.26
C PHE A 422 24.53 -15.11 4.96
N ARG A 423 25.50 -15.59 4.20
CA ARG A 423 26.66 -16.38 4.71
C ARG A 423 27.50 -15.57 5.69
N GLU A 424 27.65 -14.27 5.42
CA GLU A 424 28.38 -13.32 6.24
C GLU A 424 27.51 -12.08 6.48
N LYS A 425 27.71 -11.44 7.64
CA LYS A 425 26.99 -10.19 7.91
C LYS A 425 27.39 -9.11 6.91
N PRO A 426 26.42 -8.38 6.33
CA PRO A 426 26.70 -7.20 5.52
C PRO A 426 27.59 -6.20 6.29
N LYS A 427 28.46 -5.50 5.59
CA LYS A 427 29.27 -4.41 6.17
C LYS A 427 28.41 -3.29 6.75
N MET A 428 27.21 -3.09 6.13
CA MET A 428 26.23 -2.10 6.57
C MET A 428 24.83 -2.54 6.14
N VAL A 429 23.85 -2.38 7.03
CA VAL A 429 22.43 -2.59 6.77
C VAL A 429 21.72 -1.25 6.91
N PHE A 430 21.03 -0.82 5.87
CA PHE A 430 20.17 0.35 5.84
C PHE A 430 18.73 -0.10 6.01
N VAL A 431 18.08 0.36 7.08
CA VAL A 431 16.68 0.06 7.38
C VAL A 431 15.83 1.15 6.76
N ASN A 432 14.93 0.77 5.86
CA ASN A 432 14.05 1.67 5.13
C ASN A 432 12.62 1.11 5.12
N HIS A 433 11.68 1.77 4.44
CA HIS A 433 10.33 1.29 4.18
C HIS A 433 9.62 0.74 5.43
N GLY A 434 9.28 1.63 6.33
CA GLY A 434 8.60 1.38 7.60
C GLY A 434 8.29 2.70 8.29
N ASP A 435 7.30 2.70 9.17
CA ASP A 435 7.06 3.89 9.99
C ASP A 435 8.25 4.19 10.92
N ASP A 436 8.32 5.42 11.46
CA ASP A 436 9.44 5.89 12.25
C ASP A 436 9.74 4.97 13.46
N SER A 437 8.70 4.42 14.08
CA SER A 437 8.85 3.49 15.21
C SER A 437 9.41 2.15 14.77
N SER A 438 8.91 1.59 13.68
CA SER A 438 9.36 0.32 13.11
C SER A 438 10.80 0.39 12.61
N CYS A 439 11.15 1.43 11.85
CA CYS A 439 12.53 1.65 11.38
C CYS A 439 13.52 1.71 12.56
N LYS A 440 13.22 2.51 13.57
CA LYS A 440 14.08 2.67 14.77
C LYS A 440 14.19 1.38 15.58
N ALA A 441 13.08 0.70 15.81
CA ALA A 441 13.04 -0.55 16.58
C ALA A 441 13.81 -1.66 15.87
N PHE A 442 13.64 -1.81 14.56
CA PHE A 442 14.33 -2.81 13.77
C PHE A 442 15.83 -2.51 13.68
N CYS A 443 16.21 -1.26 13.42
CA CYS A 443 17.61 -0.81 13.45
C CYS A 443 18.27 -1.09 14.82
N ALA A 444 17.60 -0.80 15.93
CA ALA A 444 18.10 -1.10 17.28
C ALA A 444 18.26 -2.62 17.50
N THR A 445 17.31 -3.43 17.02
CA THR A 445 17.39 -4.90 17.05
C THR A 445 18.62 -5.39 16.30
N LEU A 446 18.86 -4.92 15.08
CA LEU A 446 20.02 -5.29 14.27
C LEU A 446 21.33 -4.92 14.97
N LYS A 447 21.41 -3.72 15.54
CA LYS A 447 22.59 -3.28 16.33
C LYS A 447 22.85 -4.18 17.54
N SER A 448 21.80 -4.58 18.26
CA SER A 448 21.92 -5.50 19.40
C SER A 448 22.42 -6.90 19.00
N MET A 449 22.13 -7.32 17.76
CA MET A 449 22.62 -8.57 17.18
C MET A 449 24.03 -8.45 16.57
N GLY A 450 24.68 -7.29 16.70
CA GLY A 450 26.03 -7.02 16.23
C GLY A 450 26.13 -6.72 14.73
N TYR A 451 25.04 -6.27 14.09
CA TYR A 451 25.09 -5.67 12.77
C TYR A 451 25.47 -4.19 12.88
N ARG A 452 26.22 -3.70 11.89
CA ARG A 452 26.31 -2.27 11.67
C ARG A 452 25.06 -1.87 10.88
N ALA A 453 24.18 -1.09 11.49
CA ALA A 453 22.90 -0.71 10.89
C ALA A 453 22.61 0.78 11.06
N ASP A 454 21.89 1.36 10.12
CA ASP A 454 21.36 2.71 10.19
C ASP A 454 19.94 2.75 9.61
N ALA A 455 19.13 3.72 10.07
CA ALA A 455 17.83 4.03 9.53
C ALA A 455 17.89 5.48 8.99
N PRO A 456 18.25 5.67 7.71
CA PRO A 456 18.50 6.98 7.14
C PRO A 456 17.20 7.76 6.90
N TYR A 457 17.20 9.07 7.19
CA TYR A 457 16.18 9.99 6.72
C TYR A 457 16.44 10.45 5.29
N SER A 458 15.41 10.99 4.64
CA SER A 458 15.46 11.47 3.26
C SER A 458 16.60 12.48 3.05
N GLY A 459 17.39 12.29 1.99
CA GLY A 459 18.59 13.07 1.68
C GLY A 459 19.90 12.51 2.26
N THR A 460 19.86 11.53 3.17
CA THR A 460 21.08 10.91 3.71
C THR A 460 21.81 10.12 2.62
N GLU A 461 23.14 10.31 2.55
CA GLU A 461 23.99 9.71 1.50
C GLU A 461 25.19 8.97 2.11
N TYR A 462 25.53 7.82 1.54
CA TYR A 462 26.72 7.02 1.89
C TYR A 462 27.59 6.76 0.66
N ASP A 463 28.92 6.83 0.86
CA ASP A 463 29.90 6.35 -0.11
C ASP A 463 30.11 4.84 0.06
N LEU A 464 29.81 4.06 -0.97
CA LEU A 464 29.88 2.59 -0.94
C LEU A 464 31.33 2.06 -1.07
N ILE A 465 32.28 2.88 -1.55
CA ILE A 465 33.68 2.48 -1.64
C ILE A 465 34.30 2.48 -0.23
N THR A 466 34.08 3.54 0.52
CA THR A 466 34.65 3.73 1.86
C THR A 466 33.75 3.25 2.99
N GLY A 467 32.47 3.05 2.72
CA GLY A 467 31.45 2.71 3.73
C GLY A 467 31.16 3.87 4.70
N LYS A 468 31.46 5.10 4.30
CA LYS A 468 31.29 6.29 5.15
C LYS A 468 30.04 7.07 4.79
N LEU A 469 29.42 7.65 5.80
CA LEU A 469 28.38 8.66 5.65
C LEU A 469 29.00 9.91 5.00
N THR A 470 28.43 10.39 3.92
CA THR A 470 28.86 11.60 3.20
C THR A 470 27.95 12.78 3.46
N THR A 471 26.65 12.52 3.55
CA THR A 471 25.65 13.53 3.90
C THR A 471 24.72 12.97 4.95
N TYR A 472 24.59 13.67 6.07
CA TYR A 472 23.62 13.35 7.12
C TYR A 472 22.43 14.30 7.02
N THR A 473 21.22 13.74 7.12
CA THR A 473 19.99 14.52 7.18
C THR A 473 19.22 14.12 8.43
N GLU A 474 18.73 15.11 9.17
CA GLU A 474 17.80 14.88 10.26
C GLU A 474 16.37 14.79 9.73
N GLY A 475 15.53 13.95 10.34
CA GLY A 475 14.11 13.88 10.02
C GLY A 475 13.39 15.15 10.48
N VAL A 476 12.96 15.96 9.53
CA VAL A 476 12.17 17.16 9.80
C VAL A 476 10.70 16.80 9.69
N LYS A 477 10.00 16.79 10.83
CA LYS A 477 8.56 16.56 10.82
C LYS A 477 7.83 17.70 10.14
N ILE A 478 6.82 17.36 9.34
CA ILE A 478 5.95 18.34 8.70
C ILE A 478 5.10 19.01 9.77
N ASP A 479 5.30 20.32 9.94
CA ASP A 479 4.41 21.13 10.79
C ASP A 479 3.09 21.37 10.07
N ARG A 480 2.10 20.53 10.36
CA ARG A 480 0.76 20.60 9.76
C ARG A 480 0.02 21.88 10.16
N ALA A 481 0.31 22.45 11.34
CA ALA A 481 -0.28 23.72 11.76
C ALA A 481 0.25 24.88 10.90
N ALA A 482 1.53 24.81 10.48
CA ALA A 482 2.12 25.79 9.56
C ALA A 482 1.76 25.52 8.09
N ALA A 483 1.54 24.25 7.71
CA ALA A 483 1.16 23.84 6.35
C ALA A 483 -0.31 24.19 6.02
N PHE A 484 -1.15 24.51 7.02
CA PHE A 484 -2.47 25.10 6.81
C PHE A 484 -2.31 26.54 6.29
N LYS A 485 -1.65 26.70 5.16
CA LYS A 485 -1.71 27.90 4.31
C LYS A 485 -3.08 27.95 3.65
N GLY A 486 -4.13 27.93 4.49
CA GLY A 486 -5.42 28.45 4.07
C GLY A 486 -5.21 29.85 3.54
N THR A 487 -6.00 30.27 2.55
CA THR A 487 -6.05 31.63 2.06
C THR A 487 -6.04 32.59 3.27
N GLN A 488 -5.47 33.78 3.14
CA GLN A 488 -5.43 34.80 4.19
C GLN A 488 -6.78 34.94 4.91
N ARG A 489 -7.88 34.65 4.19
CA ARG A 489 -9.26 34.56 4.69
C ARG A 489 -9.49 33.37 5.64
N ALA A 490 -8.92 32.18 5.39
CA ALA A 490 -9.10 31.02 6.27
C ALA A 490 -8.31 31.18 7.57
N ARG A 491 -7.13 31.81 7.49
CA ARG A 491 -6.32 32.18 8.67
C ARG A 491 -7.06 33.21 9.51
N GLN A 492 -7.65 34.23 8.89
CA GLN A 492 -8.44 35.24 9.58
C GLN A 492 -9.67 34.61 10.25
N ILE A 493 -10.40 33.71 9.58
CA ILE A 493 -11.55 32.99 10.16
C ILE A 493 -11.14 32.17 11.38
N TYR A 494 -9.97 31.52 11.35
CA TYR A 494 -9.45 30.75 12.49
C TYR A 494 -9.09 31.68 13.66
N GLU A 495 -8.40 32.79 13.39
CA GLU A 495 -8.05 33.80 14.38
C GLU A 495 -9.30 34.43 15.01
N ASP A 496 -10.32 34.72 14.19
CA ASP A 496 -11.61 35.20 14.65
C ASP A 496 -12.35 34.19 15.54
N MET A 497 -12.24 32.89 15.23
CA MET A 497 -12.83 31.80 16.01
C MET A 497 -12.10 31.66 17.37
N VAL A 498 -10.77 31.74 17.40
CA VAL A 498 -9.99 31.73 18.65
C VAL A 498 -10.37 32.95 19.51
N ALA A 499 -10.40 34.14 18.93
CA ALA A 499 -10.81 35.37 19.63
C ALA A 499 -12.22 35.28 20.21
N ALA A 500 -13.17 34.68 19.47
CA ALA A 500 -14.53 34.44 19.96
C ALA A 500 -14.57 33.45 21.13
N ALA A 501 -13.76 32.39 21.10
CA ALA A 501 -13.66 31.41 22.18
C ALA A 501 -13.04 32.05 23.47
N GLU A 502 -12.01 32.86 23.31
CA GLU A 502 -11.40 33.62 24.42
C GLU A 502 -12.38 34.64 25.03
N ALA A 503 -13.12 35.36 24.19
CA ALA A 503 -14.16 36.27 24.64
C ALA A 503 -15.28 35.55 25.41
N LEU A 504 -15.68 34.34 24.94
CA LEU A 504 -16.65 33.51 25.64
C LEU A 504 -16.11 33.07 27.01
N LEU A 505 -14.83 32.63 27.07
CA LEU A 505 -14.17 32.23 28.32
C LEU A 505 -14.09 33.42 29.31
N ALA A 506 -13.75 34.60 28.82
CA ALA A 506 -13.74 35.82 29.61
C ALA A 506 -15.15 36.16 30.18
N LEU A 507 -16.19 36.08 29.33
CA LEU A 507 -17.57 36.25 29.72
C LEU A 507 -17.98 35.25 30.83
N VAL A 508 -17.64 33.97 30.69
CA VAL A 508 -17.93 32.93 31.69
C VAL A 508 -17.25 33.25 33.03
N LYS A 509 -16.02 33.74 33.02
CA LYS A 509 -15.27 34.12 34.22
C LYS A 509 -15.93 35.29 34.98
N THR A 510 -16.54 36.25 34.29
CA THR A 510 -17.25 37.41 34.90
C THR A 510 -18.60 37.02 35.51
N ARG A 511 -19.13 35.84 35.19
CA ARG A 511 -20.45 35.39 35.67
C ARG A 511 -20.43 34.72 37.05
N ARG A 512 -19.30 34.75 37.73
CA ARG A 512 -19.16 34.24 39.10
C ARG A 512 -20.03 35.13 40.04
N GLY A 513 -21.12 34.57 40.57
CA GLY A 513 -22.09 35.29 41.42
C GLY A 513 -23.42 35.62 40.77
N ASN A 514 -23.64 35.34 39.51
CA ASN A 514 -24.93 35.46 38.84
C ASN A 514 -25.88 34.31 39.21
N THR A 515 -27.18 34.44 38.83
CA THR A 515 -28.22 33.48 39.20
C THR A 515 -27.90 32.08 38.67
N ASN A 516 -28.18 31.02 39.45
CA ASN A 516 -27.95 29.64 39.04
C ASN A 516 -28.71 29.29 37.74
N LYS A 517 -29.88 29.90 37.50
CA LYS A 517 -30.71 29.66 36.32
C LYS A 517 -30.03 30.16 35.04
N ASP A 518 -29.45 31.37 35.09
CA ASP A 518 -28.79 31.96 33.92
C ASP A 518 -27.46 31.26 33.63
N ASN A 519 -26.71 30.85 34.67
CA ASN A 519 -25.50 30.10 34.52
C ASN A 519 -25.77 28.69 33.95
N ALA A 520 -26.83 28.00 34.40
CA ALA A 520 -27.22 26.71 33.87
C ALA A 520 -27.62 26.78 32.39
N LYS A 521 -28.33 27.83 31.98
CA LYS A 521 -28.71 28.05 30.57
C LYS A 521 -27.50 28.28 29.69
N LEU A 522 -26.53 29.11 30.12
CA LEU A 522 -25.30 29.36 29.38
C LEU A 522 -24.44 28.09 29.30
N THR A 523 -24.33 27.31 30.37
CA THR A 523 -23.62 26.03 30.39
C THR A 523 -24.21 25.06 29.37
N GLY A 524 -25.55 24.92 29.33
CA GLY A 524 -26.22 24.07 28.35
C GLY A 524 -25.93 24.48 26.89
N GLN A 525 -25.88 25.77 26.60
CA GLN A 525 -25.56 26.28 25.27
C GLN A 525 -24.09 25.98 24.88
N ILE A 526 -23.15 26.16 25.80
CA ILE A 526 -21.72 25.86 25.57
C ILE A 526 -21.53 24.36 25.36
N VAL A 527 -22.12 23.50 26.19
CA VAL A 527 -22.04 22.04 26.07
C VAL A 527 -22.61 21.59 24.74
N SER A 528 -23.79 22.08 24.37
CA SER A 528 -24.43 21.78 23.08
C SER A 528 -23.56 22.22 21.88
N LEU A 529 -22.89 23.37 21.97
CA LEU A 529 -21.94 23.82 20.94
C LEU A 529 -20.74 22.89 20.85
N ILE A 530 -20.14 22.50 21.99
CA ILE A 530 -18.99 21.57 22.04
C ILE A 530 -19.40 20.23 21.46
N GLU A 531 -20.53 19.65 21.84
CA GLU A 531 -21.01 18.37 21.32
C GLU A 531 -21.28 18.40 19.82
N LYS A 532 -21.83 19.49 19.32
CA LYS A 532 -22.11 19.68 17.88
C LYS A 532 -20.83 19.68 17.04
N TRP A 533 -19.70 20.13 17.59
CA TRP A 533 -18.43 20.27 16.89
C TRP A 533 -17.33 19.30 17.36
N LYS A 534 -17.60 18.46 18.38
CA LYS A 534 -16.80 17.26 18.65
C LYS A 534 -17.02 16.26 17.50
N LYS A 535 -16.10 16.21 16.59
CA LYS A 535 -16.02 15.13 15.59
C LYS A 535 -15.14 14.01 16.09
#